data_a27257bf76b3999deaa6f8e87059ac29
#
_entry.id   a27257bf76b3999deaa6f8e87059ac29
#
_cell.length_a   1.000
_cell.length_b   1.000
_cell.length_c   1.000
_cell.angle_alpha   90.00
_cell.angle_beta   90.00
_cell.angle_gamma   90.00
#
_symmetry.space_group_name_H-M   'P 1'
#
loop_
_entity.id
_entity.type
_entity.pdbx_description
1 polymer ?
#
loop_
_entity_poly.entity_id
_entity_poly.type
_entity_poly.pdbx_seq_one_letter_code
_entity_poly.pdbx_strand_id
1 'polypeptide(L)'
;SFSDTIKQCDRIQVDGKVREMTDDDRLRAKKANAEYASRGLRSMALAYRVIDRDVDINKMPIDEAESHLIFVGLTTMSDPPRPEIYDAVKRCHQAKIRIIMVTGDSKLTAKSVAVQIGLTSGKARVISGNELEKMSDDELRKALKGEVIFARVAPEQKYRIVKNCQANGEVVASTGDGVNDAPALKQADIGIAMGQTGTDVAKEAANMILTDDNFASIVAAIEEGRAVYSNIRKFLTYILTSNVPEAIPSVLFLFSAGLIPLPMTVMQILTVDLGTDMLPALGLGAEAADPDIMNQPPRKRSEHLLNKGVMIKAFCWYGLLSSLISSGAYFFVNWQNGWPAKGLAASGSVYMRATTMVLGAIVFTQIANVLNCRTNKTSIFKKGLFSNKNIWYGIVFEICL
;
A
#
# COMPACT_ATOMS: atom_id res chain seq x y z
N SER A 1 36.72 0.42 -13.30
CA SER A 1 36.02 -0.88 -13.06
C SER A 1 36.95 -2.07 -13.23
N PHE A 2 36.57 -3.29 -12.72
CA PHE A 2 37.37 -4.49 -12.94
C PHE A 2 37.74 -4.69 -14.42
N SER A 3 36.77 -4.54 -15.33
CA SER A 3 36.97 -4.74 -16.75
C SER A 3 37.94 -3.75 -17.40
N ASP A 4 38.00 -2.53 -16.92
CA ASP A 4 38.90 -1.49 -17.43
C ASP A 4 40.30 -1.65 -16.82
N THR A 5 40.39 -1.83 -15.51
CA THR A 5 41.66 -2.00 -14.82
C THR A 5 42.43 -3.23 -15.33
N ILE A 6 41.75 -4.38 -15.52
CA ILE A 6 42.42 -5.60 -15.98
C ILE A 6 43.00 -5.51 -17.40
N LYS A 7 42.44 -4.64 -18.26
CA LYS A 7 42.97 -4.38 -19.61
C LYS A 7 44.24 -3.58 -19.61
N GLN A 8 44.41 -2.70 -18.60
CA GLN A 8 45.57 -1.83 -18.45
C GLN A 8 46.75 -2.53 -17.70
N CYS A 9 46.50 -3.76 -17.20
CA CYS A 9 47.53 -4.53 -16.50
C CYS A 9 48.30 -5.43 -17.48
N ASP A 10 49.60 -5.30 -17.55
CA ASP A 10 50.53 -6.20 -18.26
C ASP A 10 51.32 -7.10 -17.31
N ARG A 11 51.35 -6.77 -16.02
CA ARG A 11 52.06 -7.52 -14.99
C ARG A 11 51.14 -7.88 -13.84
N ILE A 12 51.53 -8.90 -13.07
CA ILE A 12 50.81 -9.37 -11.88
C ILE A 12 51.80 -9.58 -10.72
N GLN A 13 51.36 -9.23 -9.52
CA GLN A 13 52.08 -9.56 -8.29
C GLN A 13 51.51 -10.84 -7.66
N VAL A 14 52.37 -11.87 -7.54
CA VAL A 14 52.03 -13.15 -6.90
C VAL A 14 53.10 -13.46 -5.86
N ASP A 15 52.69 -13.71 -4.65
CA ASP A 15 53.58 -14.00 -3.51
C ASP A 15 54.73 -12.99 -3.34
N GLY A 16 54.43 -11.72 -3.51
CA GLY A 16 55.38 -10.61 -3.40
C GLY A 16 56.29 -10.41 -4.61
N LYS A 17 56.23 -11.28 -5.64
CA LYS A 17 57.05 -11.17 -6.86
C LYS A 17 56.21 -10.67 -8.02
N VAL A 18 56.74 -9.73 -8.78
CA VAL A 18 56.12 -9.17 -9.98
C VAL A 18 56.62 -9.97 -11.20
N ARG A 19 55.67 -10.43 -12.04
CA ARG A 19 55.93 -11.09 -13.33
C ARG A 19 54.95 -10.64 -14.39
N GLU A 20 55.21 -10.98 -15.64
CA GLU A 20 54.23 -10.76 -16.72
C GLU A 20 52.90 -11.49 -16.44
N MET A 21 51.81 -10.84 -16.80
CA MET A 21 50.47 -11.36 -16.62
C MET A 21 50.08 -12.23 -17.82
N THR A 22 49.82 -13.51 -17.55
CA THR A 22 49.39 -14.45 -18.58
C THR A 22 47.88 -14.40 -18.83
N ASP A 23 47.41 -14.98 -19.95
CA ASP A 23 45.98 -15.11 -20.27
C ASP A 23 45.27 -15.97 -19.21
N ASP A 24 45.94 -16.97 -18.66
CA ASP A 24 45.38 -17.78 -17.56
C ASP A 24 45.17 -16.97 -16.28
N ASP A 25 46.09 -16.06 -15.94
CA ASP A 25 45.91 -15.14 -14.82
C ASP A 25 44.70 -14.21 -15.03
N ARG A 26 44.55 -13.68 -16.25
CA ARG A 26 43.37 -12.87 -16.63
C ARG A 26 42.07 -13.67 -16.50
N LEU A 27 42.08 -14.92 -16.96
CA LEU A 27 40.93 -15.82 -16.87
C LEU A 27 40.56 -16.13 -15.40
N ARG A 28 41.59 -16.41 -14.56
CA ARG A 28 41.40 -16.63 -13.12
C ARG A 28 40.80 -15.40 -12.43
N ALA A 29 41.30 -14.21 -12.70
CA ALA A 29 40.79 -12.96 -12.15
C ALA A 29 39.33 -12.71 -12.60
N LYS A 30 38.99 -12.99 -13.87
CA LYS A 30 37.60 -12.89 -14.38
C LYS A 30 36.66 -13.89 -13.70
N LYS A 31 37.09 -15.14 -13.52
CA LYS A 31 36.30 -16.15 -12.80
C LYS A 31 36.06 -15.77 -11.34
N ALA A 32 37.09 -15.31 -10.63
CA ALA A 32 36.97 -14.84 -9.25
C ALA A 32 36.00 -13.63 -9.14
N ASN A 33 36.12 -12.67 -10.06
CA ASN A 33 35.19 -11.53 -10.11
C ASN A 33 33.73 -11.97 -10.34
N ALA A 34 33.52 -12.93 -11.24
CA ALA A 34 32.20 -13.49 -11.52
C ALA A 34 31.63 -14.26 -10.30
N GLU A 35 32.48 -15.03 -9.61
CA GLU A 35 32.11 -15.74 -8.39
C GLU A 35 31.68 -14.77 -7.28
N TYR A 36 32.49 -13.74 -7.01
CA TYR A 36 32.13 -12.72 -6.02
C TYR A 36 30.83 -11.98 -6.39
N ALA A 37 30.67 -11.61 -7.65
CA ALA A 37 29.45 -10.99 -8.12
C ALA A 37 28.20 -11.92 -8.00
N SER A 38 28.36 -13.24 -8.19
CA SER A 38 27.28 -14.21 -8.00
C SER A 38 26.86 -14.35 -6.53
N ARG A 39 27.75 -14.00 -5.60
CA ARG A 39 27.49 -13.94 -4.14
C ARG A 39 26.94 -12.58 -3.69
N GLY A 40 26.68 -11.66 -4.63
CA GLY A 40 26.20 -10.30 -4.31
C GLY A 40 27.28 -9.33 -3.85
N LEU A 41 28.56 -9.70 -3.96
CA LEU A 41 29.67 -8.85 -3.56
C LEU A 41 30.04 -7.89 -4.70
N ARG A 42 30.21 -6.62 -4.37
CA ARG A 42 30.78 -5.64 -5.29
C ARG A 42 32.31 -5.74 -5.23
N SER A 43 32.93 -6.09 -6.36
CA SER A 43 34.38 -6.24 -6.44
C SER A 43 35.05 -5.07 -7.18
N MET A 44 36.21 -4.66 -6.67
CA MET A 44 37.08 -3.68 -7.30
C MET A 44 38.47 -4.32 -7.54
N ALA A 45 39.03 -4.07 -8.71
CA ALA A 45 40.40 -4.46 -9.01
C ALA A 45 41.36 -3.43 -8.42
N LEU A 46 42.40 -3.93 -7.80
CA LEU A 46 43.53 -3.14 -7.30
C LEU A 46 44.73 -3.38 -8.21
N ALA A 47 45.33 -2.31 -8.66
CA ALA A 47 46.56 -2.32 -9.44
C ALA A 47 47.40 -1.09 -9.12
N TYR A 48 48.71 -1.19 -9.29
CA TYR A 48 49.63 -0.10 -9.11
C TYR A 48 50.66 -0.02 -10.22
N ARG A 49 51.32 1.13 -10.37
CA ARG A 49 52.49 1.33 -11.23
C ARG A 49 53.65 1.89 -10.42
N VAL A 50 54.83 1.40 -10.70
CA VAL A 50 56.07 1.98 -10.16
C VAL A 50 56.51 3.10 -11.08
N ILE A 51 56.66 4.29 -10.51
CA ILE A 51 57.05 5.51 -11.23
C ILE A 51 58.46 5.89 -10.73
N ASP A 52 59.36 6.25 -11.64
CA ASP A 52 60.70 6.70 -11.31
C ASP A 52 60.67 8.03 -10.54
N ARG A 53 61.64 8.23 -9.61
CA ARG A 53 61.65 9.38 -8.70
C ARG A 53 61.75 10.73 -9.40
N ASP A 54 62.29 10.75 -10.61
CA ASP A 54 62.51 11.98 -11.40
C ASP A 54 61.31 12.41 -12.23
N VAL A 55 60.21 11.65 -12.18
CA VAL A 55 58.99 11.95 -12.97
C VAL A 55 58.00 12.76 -12.10
N ASP A 56 57.66 13.96 -12.62
CA ASP A 56 56.62 14.78 -11.98
C ASP A 56 55.19 14.21 -12.28
N ILE A 57 54.65 13.54 -11.27
CA ILE A 57 53.34 12.89 -11.36
C ILE A 57 52.22 13.87 -11.73
N ASN A 58 52.30 15.15 -11.32
CA ASN A 58 51.28 16.14 -11.60
C ASN A 58 51.23 16.59 -13.06
N LYS A 59 52.28 16.30 -13.85
CA LYS A 59 52.35 16.60 -15.30
C LYS A 59 52.12 15.39 -16.17
N MET A 60 51.96 14.18 -15.58
CA MET A 60 51.75 12.93 -16.32
C MET A 60 50.30 12.88 -16.83
N PRO A 61 50.08 12.64 -18.13
CA PRO A 61 48.72 12.38 -18.66
C PRO A 61 48.06 11.19 -17.95
N ILE A 62 46.76 11.26 -17.70
CA ILE A 62 46.00 10.20 -16.99
C ILE A 62 46.11 8.87 -17.73
N ASP A 63 46.01 8.86 -19.05
CA ASP A 63 46.13 7.65 -19.86
C ASP A 63 47.49 6.97 -19.74
N GLU A 64 48.56 7.76 -19.56
CA GLU A 64 49.88 7.27 -19.30
C GLU A 64 50.01 6.74 -17.87
N ALA A 65 49.47 7.46 -16.89
CA ALA A 65 49.49 7.05 -15.48
C ALA A 65 48.73 5.74 -15.26
N GLU A 66 47.65 5.52 -15.99
CA GLU A 66 46.82 4.32 -15.89
C GLU A 66 47.23 3.18 -16.85
N SER A 67 48.39 3.27 -17.52
CA SER A 67 48.92 2.22 -18.36
C SER A 67 49.98 1.38 -17.66
N HIS A 68 50.26 0.18 -18.19
CA HIS A 68 51.34 -0.72 -17.71
C HIS A 68 51.25 -1.04 -16.21
N LEU A 69 50.02 -1.27 -15.74
CA LEU A 69 49.74 -1.53 -14.33
C LEU A 69 50.14 -2.94 -13.90
N ILE A 70 50.48 -3.07 -12.64
CA ILE A 70 50.73 -4.34 -11.96
C ILE A 70 49.46 -4.72 -11.20
N PHE A 71 48.79 -5.79 -11.61
CA PHE A 71 47.60 -6.29 -10.94
C PHE A 71 47.96 -6.93 -9.61
N VAL A 72 47.31 -6.49 -8.53
CA VAL A 72 47.50 -6.99 -7.16
C VAL A 72 46.43 -8.02 -6.80
N GLY A 73 45.16 -7.72 -7.11
CA GLY A 73 44.06 -8.58 -6.72
C GLY A 73 42.72 -7.89 -6.77
N LEU A 74 41.74 -8.53 -6.15
CA LEU A 74 40.40 -8.04 -6.00
C LEU A 74 40.12 -7.74 -4.52
N THR A 75 39.54 -6.57 -4.25
CA THR A 75 38.87 -6.30 -2.98
C THR A 75 37.39 -6.43 -3.16
N THR A 76 36.68 -6.93 -2.16
CA THR A 76 35.22 -7.12 -2.21
C THR A 76 34.56 -6.32 -1.11
N MET A 77 33.43 -5.71 -1.44
CA MET A 77 32.57 -5.01 -0.51
C MET A 77 31.20 -5.66 -0.51
N SER A 78 30.61 -5.77 0.67
CA SER A 78 29.23 -6.21 0.84
C SER A 78 28.46 -5.10 1.53
N ASP A 79 27.33 -4.75 0.96
CA ASP A 79 26.33 -3.93 1.61
C ASP A 79 25.11 -4.86 1.82
N PRO A 80 25.00 -5.49 3.00
CA PRO A 80 23.96 -6.48 3.23
C PRO A 80 22.58 -5.79 3.24
N PRO A 81 21.54 -6.46 2.72
CA PRO A 81 20.17 -5.98 2.87
C PRO A 81 19.82 -5.77 4.35
N ARG A 82 18.99 -4.77 4.62
CA ARG A 82 18.49 -4.53 5.99
C ARG A 82 17.73 -5.77 6.49
N PRO A 83 17.84 -6.14 7.77
CA PRO A 83 17.25 -7.39 8.30
C PRO A 83 15.74 -7.51 8.08
N GLU A 84 15.02 -6.40 8.19
CA GLU A 84 13.57 -6.32 8.08
C GLU A 84 13.03 -6.47 6.65
N ILE A 85 13.90 -6.38 5.61
CA ILE A 85 13.47 -6.39 4.21
C ILE A 85 12.84 -7.72 3.80
N TYR A 86 13.36 -8.83 4.35
CA TYR A 86 12.84 -10.16 4.04
C TYR A 86 11.39 -10.33 4.48
N ASP A 87 11.07 -9.91 5.70
CA ASP A 87 9.70 -9.97 6.22
C ASP A 87 8.77 -8.99 5.48
N ALA A 88 9.26 -7.82 5.12
CA ALA A 88 8.52 -6.85 4.33
C ALA A 88 8.15 -7.41 2.93
N VAL A 89 9.11 -8.02 2.24
CA VAL A 89 8.88 -8.69 0.94
C VAL A 89 7.89 -9.84 1.09
N LYS A 90 8.03 -10.68 2.12
CA LYS A 90 7.09 -11.77 2.42
C LYS A 90 5.66 -11.26 2.64
N ARG A 91 5.47 -10.17 3.38
CA ARG A 91 4.16 -9.53 3.59
C ARG A 91 3.57 -9.00 2.28
N CYS A 92 4.38 -8.41 1.39
CA CYS A 92 3.94 -8.02 0.06
C CYS A 92 3.45 -9.22 -0.76
N HIS A 93 4.18 -10.33 -0.76
CA HIS A 93 3.76 -11.56 -1.45
C HIS A 93 2.44 -12.12 -0.89
N GLN A 94 2.27 -12.13 0.42
CA GLN A 94 1.00 -12.53 1.07
C GLN A 94 -0.15 -11.62 0.64
N ALA A 95 0.10 -10.31 0.56
CA ALA A 95 -0.85 -9.30 0.11
C ALA A 95 -1.09 -9.32 -1.41
N LYS A 96 -0.44 -10.25 -2.17
CA LYS A 96 -0.48 -10.33 -3.63
C LYS A 96 -0.01 -9.05 -4.32
N ILE A 97 0.91 -8.34 -3.67
CA ILE A 97 1.58 -7.16 -4.22
C ILE A 97 2.85 -7.66 -4.91
N ARG A 98 2.99 -7.34 -6.19
CA ARG A 98 4.16 -7.68 -6.97
C ARG A 98 5.23 -6.61 -6.78
N ILE A 99 6.44 -7.05 -6.50
CA ILE A 99 7.60 -6.18 -6.39
C ILE A 99 8.47 -6.37 -7.63
N ILE A 100 8.88 -5.29 -8.27
CA ILE A 100 9.80 -5.27 -9.41
C ILE A 100 11.06 -4.56 -8.97
N MET A 101 12.20 -5.25 -8.99
CA MET A 101 13.48 -4.63 -8.70
C MET A 101 14.02 -3.96 -9.97
N VAL A 102 14.37 -2.67 -9.84
CA VAL A 102 14.98 -1.85 -10.90
C VAL A 102 16.25 -1.22 -10.33
N THR A 103 17.41 -1.60 -10.84
CA THR A 103 18.71 -1.19 -10.29
C THR A 103 19.73 -0.82 -11.37
N GLY A 104 20.70 0.03 -11.01
CA GLY A 104 21.90 0.29 -11.80
C GLY A 104 22.95 -0.82 -11.73
N ASP A 105 22.82 -1.78 -10.81
CA ASP A 105 23.77 -2.87 -10.60
C ASP A 105 23.81 -3.89 -11.75
N SER A 106 24.85 -4.75 -11.70
CA SER A 106 25.00 -5.84 -12.67
C SER A 106 23.87 -6.88 -12.54
N LYS A 107 23.58 -7.62 -13.64
CA LYS A 107 22.59 -8.71 -13.63
C LYS A 107 22.83 -9.75 -12.52
N LEU A 108 24.12 -10.11 -12.29
CA LEU A 108 24.48 -11.11 -11.28
C LEU A 108 24.22 -10.59 -9.87
N THR A 109 24.64 -9.38 -9.59
CA THR A 109 24.40 -8.71 -8.29
C THR A 109 22.91 -8.54 -8.02
N ALA A 110 22.16 -7.99 -8.98
CA ALA A 110 20.71 -7.80 -8.86
C ALA A 110 19.97 -9.11 -8.58
N LYS A 111 20.34 -10.19 -9.30
CA LYS A 111 19.75 -11.51 -9.08
C LYS A 111 20.07 -12.07 -7.69
N SER A 112 21.34 -11.94 -7.26
CA SER A 112 21.79 -12.41 -5.95
C SER A 112 21.06 -11.70 -4.81
N VAL A 113 20.98 -10.37 -4.86
CA VAL A 113 20.24 -9.56 -3.86
C VAL A 113 18.77 -9.94 -3.86
N ALA A 114 18.13 -10.07 -5.02
CA ALA A 114 16.72 -10.44 -5.12
C ALA A 114 16.41 -11.81 -4.49
N VAL A 115 17.34 -12.78 -4.60
CA VAL A 115 17.20 -14.07 -3.92
C VAL A 115 17.42 -13.93 -2.40
N GLN A 116 18.42 -13.16 -1.98
CA GLN A 116 18.72 -12.94 -0.55
C GLN A 116 17.55 -12.31 0.20
N ILE A 117 16.85 -11.35 -0.42
CA ILE A 117 15.68 -10.69 0.20
C ILE A 117 14.36 -11.46 0.00
N GLY A 118 14.38 -12.63 -0.63
CA GLY A 118 13.20 -13.44 -0.87
C GLY A 118 12.26 -12.90 -1.94
N LEU A 119 12.73 -11.96 -2.80
CA LEU A 119 11.94 -11.40 -3.89
C LEU A 119 11.63 -12.43 -4.97
N THR A 120 12.54 -13.36 -5.22
CA THR A 120 12.39 -14.45 -6.19
C THR A 120 13.08 -15.72 -5.70
N SER A 121 12.60 -16.89 -6.18
CA SER A 121 13.27 -18.19 -5.99
C SER A 121 14.48 -18.41 -6.93
N GLY A 122 14.93 -17.36 -7.63
CA GLY A 122 16.02 -17.45 -8.61
C GLY A 122 15.57 -17.71 -10.06
N LYS A 123 14.27 -17.88 -10.30
CA LYS A 123 13.69 -18.11 -11.63
C LYS A 123 13.30 -16.82 -12.37
N ALA A 124 13.38 -15.65 -11.72
CA ALA A 124 13.03 -14.38 -12.33
C ALA A 124 13.88 -14.09 -13.58
N ARG A 125 13.24 -13.55 -14.61
CA ARG A 125 13.92 -13.07 -15.81
C ARG A 125 14.67 -11.78 -15.47
N VAL A 126 15.97 -11.71 -15.75
CA VAL A 126 16.77 -10.50 -15.57
C VAL A 126 16.97 -9.84 -16.93
N ILE A 127 16.44 -8.62 -17.09
CA ILE A 127 16.52 -7.80 -18.29
C ILE A 127 17.51 -6.65 -18.03
N SER A 128 18.51 -6.48 -18.91
CA SER A 128 19.41 -5.31 -18.82
C SER A 128 18.84 -4.10 -19.52
N GLY A 129 19.37 -2.91 -19.20
CA GLY A 129 19.01 -1.68 -19.88
C GLY A 129 19.16 -1.78 -21.40
N ASN A 130 20.25 -2.38 -21.90
CA ASN A 130 20.46 -2.56 -23.35
C ASN A 130 19.44 -3.52 -24.01
N GLU A 131 18.98 -4.53 -23.27
CA GLU A 131 17.89 -5.42 -23.76
C GLU A 131 16.56 -4.68 -23.71
N LEU A 132 16.29 -3.95 -22.65
CA LEU A 132 15.09 -3.13 -22.49
C LEU A 132 14.93 -2.08 -23.58
N GLU A 133 16.04 -1.47 -24.02
CA GLU A 133 16.04 -0.48 -25.09
C GLU A 133 15.57 -1.08 -26.42
N LYS A 134 15.94 -2.33 -26.70
CA LYS A 134 15.57 -3.05 -27.92
C LYS A 134 14.17 -3.65 -27.90
N MET A 135 13.55 -3.75 -26.72
CA MET A 135 12.20 -4.31 -26.57
C MET A 135 11.14 -3.29 -27.00
N SER A 136 10.14 -3.77 -27.71
CA SER A 136 8.89 -3.00 -27.92
C SER A 136 8.11 -2.87 -26.61
N ASP A 137 7.18 -1.90 -26.53
CA ASP A 137 6.34 -1.75 -25.35
C ASP A 137 5.41 -2.94 -25.12
N ASP A 138 4.99 -3.63 -26.19
CA ASP A 138 4.19 -4.86 -26.08
C ASP A 138 4.98 -6.02 -25.48
N GLU A 139 6.24 -6.19 -25.86
CA GLU A 139 7.14 -7.18 -25.29
C GLU A 139 7.43 -6.87 -23.81
N LEU A 140 7.65 -5.59 -23.49
CA LEU A 140 7.84 -5.14 -22.12
C LEU A 140 6.59 -5.40 -21.27
N ARG A 141 5.39 -5.06 -21.77
CA ARG A 141 4.12 -5.34 -21.07
C ARG A 141 3.91 -6.82 -20.79
N LYS A 142 4.30 -7.70 -21.74
CA LYS A 142 4.26 -9.15 -21.54
C LYS A 142 5.26 -9.61 -20.47
N ALA A 143 6.50 -9.10 -20.51
CA ALA A 143 7.52 -9.41 -19.52
C ALA A 143 7.12 -8.96 -18.11
N LEU A 144 6.50 -7.78 -17.99
CA LEU A 144 6.02 -7.23 -16.72
C LEU A 144 4.90 -8.04 -16.06
N LYS A 145 4.24 -8.96 -16.73
CA LYS A 145 3.26 -9.87 -16.11
C LYS A 145 3.89 -10.99 -15.29
N GLY A 146 5.18 -11.28 -15.50
CA GLY A 146 5.94 -12.30 -14.79
C GLY A 146 6.84 -11.73 -13.70
N GLU A 147 7.65 -12.61 -13.09
CA GLU A 147 8.74 -12.21 -12.21
C GLU A 147 9.90 -11.66 -13.06
N VAL A 148 10.19 -10.37 -12.90
CA VAL A 148 11.21 -9.67 -13.68
C VAL A 148 12.06 -8.77 -12.81
N ILE A 149 13.35 -8.72 -13.12
CA ILE A 149 14.34 -7.83 -12.50
C ILE A 149 14.97 -7.02 -13.60
N PHE A 150 15.10 -5.72 -13.44
CA PHE A 150 15.78 -4.84 -14.38
C PHE A 150 17.14 -4.41 -13.80
N ALA A 151 18.21 -4.65 -14.55
CA ALA A 151 19.58 -4.41 -14.16
C ALA A 151 20.28 -3.43 -15.13
N ARG A 152 21.16 -2.57 -14.63
CA ARG A 152 21.85 -1.52 -15.42
C ARG A 152 20.89 -0.64 -16.20
N VAL A 153 19.85 -0.15 -15.50
CA VAL A 153 18.77 0.64 -16.09
C VAL A 153 19.09 2.12 -16.04
N ALA A 154 18.89 2.81 -17.15
CA ALA A 154 18.97 4.28 -17.23
C ALA A 154 17.71 4.95 -16.66
N PRO A 155 17.76 6.23 -16.24
CA PRO A 155 16.64 6.96 -15.67
C PRO A 155 15.36 6.93 -16.53
N GLU A 156 15.50 7.18 -17.82
CA GLU A 156 14.40 7.21 -18.78
C GLU A 156 13.70 5.84 -18.89
N GLN A 157 14.47 4.78 -18.71
CA GLN A 157 13.95 3.42 -18.73
C GLN A 157 13.11 3.09 -17.48
N LYS A 158 13.44 3.68 -16.30
CA LYS A 158 12.60 3.56 -15.10
C LYS A 158 11.21 4.15 -15.34
N TYR A 159 11.14 5.34 -15.94
CA TYR A 159 9.88 5.96 -16.37
C TYR A 159 9.08 5.04 -17.31
N ARG A 160 9.76 4.48 -18.32
CA ARG A 160 9.15 3.57 -19.29
C ARG A 160 8.57 2.31 -18.64
N ILE A 161 9.25 1.73 -17.66
CA ILE A 161 8.77 0.57 -16.89
C ILE A 161 7.48 0.93 -16.15
N VAL A 162 7.46 2.02 -15.39
CA VAL A 162 6.28 2.50 -14.65
C VAL A 162 5.09 2.69 -15.60
N LYS A 163 5.28 3.41 -16.70
CA LYS A 163 4.24 3.66 -17.70
C LYS A 163 3.64 2.37 -18.28
N ASN A 164 4.47 1.36 -18.57
CA ASN A 164 4.02 0.08 -19.10
C ASN A 164 3.35 -0.80 -18.03
N CYS A 165 3.72 -0.71 -16.75
CA CYS A 165 2.96 -1.32 -15.66
C CYS A 165 1.55 -0.71 -15.56
N GLN A 166 1.43 0.62 -15.62
CA GLN A 166 0.13 1.31 -15.62
C GLN A 166 -0.72 0.95 -16.85
N ALA A 167 -0.09 0.79 -18.03
CA ALA A 167 -0.78 0.35 -19.24
C ALA A 167 -1.32 -1.09 -19.14
N ASN A 168 -0.73 -1.93 -18.27
CA ASN A 168 -1.28 -3.24 -17.92
C ASN A 168 -2.46 -3.16 -16.92
N GLY A 169 -2.89 -1.96 -16.51
CA GLY A 169 -3.98 -1.74 -15.54
C GLY A 169 -3.56 -1.83 -14.08
N GLU A 170 -2.26 -1.89 -13.81
CA GLU A 170 -1.69 -1.94 -12.46
C GLU A 170 -1.72 -0.56 -11.78
N VAL A 171 -1.86 -0.54 -10.47
CA VAL A 171 -1.57 0.64 -9.64
C VAL A 171 -0.13 0.52 -9.18
N VAL A 172 0.69 1.50 -9.54
CA VAL A 172 2.15 1.44 -9.41
C VAL A 172 2.64 2.40 -8.34
N ALA A 173 3.34 1.87 -7.34
CA ALA A 173 4.21 2.66 -6.46
C ALA A 173 5.65 2.58 -6.99
N SER A 174 6.34 3.71 -7.08
CA SER A 174 7.76 3.79 -7.45
C SER A 174 8.55 4.41 -6.31
N THR A 175 9.71 3.83 -6.00
CA THR A 175 10.62 4.36 -4.98
C THR A 175 11.87 4.90 -5.64
N GLY A 176 12.44 5.97 -5.07
CA GLY A 176 13.69 6.56 -5.54
C GLY A 176 14.28 7.55 -4.56
N ASP A 177 15.58 7.82 -4.70
CA ASP A 177 16.35 8.73 -3.84
C ASP A 177 17.04 9.86 -4.64
N GLY A 178 17.22 9.68 -5.93
CA GLY A 178 17.98 10.58 -6.79
C GLY A 178 17.15 11.46 -7.72
N VAL A 179 17.80 12.50 -8.25
CA VAL A 179 17.25 13.35 -9.32
C VAL A 179 16.81 12.51 -10.52
N ASN A 180 17.54 11.44 -10.81
CA ASN A 180 17.27 10.51 -11.90
C ASN A 180 15.97 9.71 -11.73
N ASP A 181 15.43 9.65 -10.53
CA ASP A 181 14.20 8.91 -10.22
C ASP A 181 12.96 9.80 -10.32
N ALA A 182 13.12 11.11 -10.27
CA ALA A 182 12.02 12.07 -10.25
C ALA A 182 10.99 11.87 -11.36
N PRO A 183 11.36 11.61 -12.65
CA PRO A 183 10.38 11.32 -13.69
C PRO A 183 9.55 10.05 -13.42
N ALA A 184 10.16 9.01 -12.89
CA ALA A 184 9.47 7.76 -12.55
C ALA A 184 8.57 7.92 -11.30
N LEU A 185 9.03 8.68 -10.29
CA LEU A 185 8.26 9.03 -9.09
C LEU A 185 7.01 9.82 -9.47
N LYS A 186 7.15 10.84 -10.32
CA LYS A 186 6.03 11.68 -10.77
C LYS A 186 5.04 10.92 -11.66
N GLN A 187 5.51 9.94 -12.44
CA GLN A 187 4.67 9.12 -13.32
C GLN A 187 3.87 8.09 -12.54
N ALA A 188 4.41 7.54 -11.47
CA ALA A 188 3.77 6.51 -10.68
C ALA A 188 2.43 6.98 -10.09
N ASP A 189 1.52 6.06 -9.78
CA ASP A 189 0.30 6.40 -9.04
C ASP A 189 0.65 6.87 -7.62
N ILE A 190 1.76 6.35 -7.06
CA ILE A 190 2.34 6.81 -5.79
C ILE A 190 3.87 6.86 -5.95
N GLY A 191 4.44 8.06 -6.01
CA GLY A 191 5.88 8.28 -5.89
C GLY A 191 6.31 8.28 -4.44
N ILE A 192 7.39 7.58 -4.10
CA ILE A 192 7.91 7.43 -2.73
C ILE A 192 9.39 7.84 -2.73
N ALA A 193 9.73 8.91 -2.04
CA ALA A 193 11.12 9.36 -1.90
C ALA A 193 11.71 8.99 -0.55
N MET A 194 13.03 8.77 -0.52
CA MET A 194 13.79 8.63 0.72
C MET A 194 13.93 9.99 1.41
N GLY A 195 13.73 10.03 2.72
CA GLY A 195 13.72 11.27 3.51
C GLY A 195 15.11 11.69 3.95
N GLN A 196 15.97 10.73 4.31
CA GLN A 196 17.33 10.99 4.78
C GLN A 196 18.32 11.10 3.62
N THR A 197 18.34 10.10 2.72
CA THR A 197 19.25 10.03 1.59
C THR A 197 18.72 10.68 0.32
N GLY A 198 17.40 10.92 0.24
CA GLY A 198 16.74 11.45 -0.94
C GLY A 198 17.11 12.92 -1.22
N THR A 199 17.31 13.24 -2.49
CA THR A 199 17.49 14.61 -2.97
C THR A 199 16.18 15.41 -2.87
N ASP A 200 16.27 16.74 -2.78
CA ASP A 200 15.09 17.59 -2.73
C ASP A 200 14.22 17.45 -3.99
N VAL A 201 14.83 17.24 -5.16
CA VAL A 201 14.12 16.99 -6.41
C VAL A 201 13.29 15.69 -6.35
N ALA A 202 13.84 14.61 -5.76
CA ALA A 202 13.09 13.38 -5.57
C ALA A 202 11.93 13.57 -4.58
N LYS A 203 12.16 14.30 -3.48
CA LYS A 203 11.13 14.62 -2.48
C LYS A 203 9.99 15.46 -3.04
N GLU A 204 10.30 16.47 -3.87
CA GLU A 204 9.29 17.30 -4.55
C GLU A 204 8.47 16.52 -5.60
N ALA A 205 9.08 15.52 -6.24
CA ALA A 205 8.42 14.67 -7.22
C ALA A 205 7.52 13.60 -6.59
N ALA A 206 7.70 13.30 -5.30
CA ALA A 206 7.05 12.20 -4.61
C ALA A 206 5.73 12.61 -3.94
N ASN A 207 4.83 11.64 -3.77
CA ASN A 207 3.60 11.78 -2.98
C ASN A 207 3.81 11.44 -1.50
N MET A 208 4.86 10.65 -1.21
CA MET A 208 5.19 10.16 0.13
C MET A 208 6.70 10.26 0.35
N ILE A 209 7.10 10.64 1.56
CA ILE A 209 8.50 10.69 1.97
C ILE A 209 8.70 9.75 3.14
N LEU A 210 9.66 8.81 3.03
CA LEU A 210 10.03 7.88 4.09
C LEU A 210 11.05 8.53 5.01
N THR A 211 10.66 8.86 6.22
CA THR A 211 11.55 9.53 7.19
C THR A 211 12.69 8.65 7.71
N ASP A 212 12.55 7.33 7.59
CA ASP A 212 13.51 6.30 8.04
C ASP A 212 14.24 5.59 6.89
N ASP A 213 13.96 5.96 5.64
CA ASP A 213 14.48 5.33 4.42
C ASP A 213 14.32 3.80 4.42
N ASN A 214 13.21 3.31 4.98
CA ASN A 214 12.99 1.88 5.17
C ASN A 214 11.82 1.35 4.33
N PHE A 215 12.09 0.33 3.52
CA PHE A 215 11.06 -0.33 2.70
C PHE A 215 9.94 -0.96 3.57
N ALA A 216 10.24 -1.41 4.79
CA ALA A 216 9.22 -1.96 5.70
C ALA A 216 8.14 -0.92 6.04
N SER A 217 8.49 0.36 6.09
CA SER A 217 7.55 1.46 6.31
C SER A 217 6.58 1.65 5.14
N ILE A 218 6.99 1.33 3.91
CA ILE A 218 6.08 1.27 2.75
C ILE A 218 5.02 0.19 2.96
N VAL A 219 5.43 -0.99 3.44
CA VAL A 219 4.49 -2.10 3.70
C VAL A 219 3.51 -1.75 4.81
N ALA A 220 3.97 -1.06 5.86
CA ALA A 220 3.09 -0.54 6.91
C ALA A 220 2.11 0.50 6.36
N ALA A 221 2.56 1.41 5.50
CA ALA A 221 1.71 2.41 4.85
C ALA A 221 0.64 1.76 3.94
N ILE A 222 0.98 0.67 3.24
CA ILE A 222 0.01 -0.10 2.44
C ILE A 222 -1.05 -0.74 3.35
N GLU A 223 -0.65 -1.32 4.47
CA GLU A 223 -1.57 -1.90 5.46
C GLU A 223 -2.53 -0.85 5.99
N GLU A 224 -2.01 0.30 6.41
CA GLU A 224 -2.81 1.42 6.91
C GLU A 224 -3.74 1.98 5.83
N GLY A 225 -3.26 2.18 4.61
CA GLY A 225 -4.09 2.61 3.47
C GLY A 225 -5.25 1.65 3.17
N ARG A 226 -5.02 0.34 3.29
CA ARG A 226 -6.07 -0.68 3.19
C ARG A 226 -7.06 -0.60 4.35
N ALA A 227 -6.57 -0.34 5.57
CA ALA A 227 -7.41 -0.16 6.76
C ALA A 227 -8.31 1.06 6.62
N VAL A 228 -7.76 2.20 6.24
CA VAL A 228 -8.51 3.44 5.98
C VAL A 228 -9.61 3.21 4.96
N TYR A 229 -9.30 2.58 3.83
CA TYR A 229 -10.32 2.25 2.81
C TYR A 229 -11.42 1.34 3.36
N SER A 230 -11.07 0.31 4.12
CA SER A 230 -12.02 -0.58 4.78
C SER A 230 -12.91 0.19 5.76
N ASN A 231 -12.33 1.08 6.54
CA ASN A 231 -13.02 1.85 7.55
C ASN A 231 -13.99 2.88 6.92
N ILE A 232 -13.59 3.53 5.80
CA ILE A 232 -14.51 4.38 5.03
C ILE A 232 -15.72 3.57 4.54
N ARG A 233 -15.54 2.32 4.10
CA ARG A 233 -16.67 1.45 3.71
C ARG A 233 -17.57 1.10 4.89
N LYS A 234 -17.00 0.81 6.06
CA LYS A 234 -17.77 0.54 7.30
C LYS A 234 -18.59 1.76 7.69
N PHE A 235 -17.95 2.92 7.71
CA PHE A 235 -18.57 4.22 7.96
C PHE A 235 -19.74 4.48 7.00
N LEU A 236 -19.51 4.38 5.68
CA LEU A 236 -20.55 4.59 4.67
C LEU A 236 -21.71 3.58 4.81
N THR A 237 -21.40 2.31 5.11
CA THR A 237 -22.45 1.30 5.34
C THR A 237 -23.32 1.69 6.53
N TYR A 238 -22.71 2.13 7.62
CA TYR A 238 -23.39 2.55 8.84
C TYR A 238 -24.31 3.75 8.58
N ILE A 239 -23.78 4.85 8.04
CA ILE A 239 -24.56 6.08 7.74
C ILE A 239 -25.72 5.80 6.78
N LEU A 240 -25.45 5.08 5.67
CA LEU A 240 -26.53 4.75 4.72
C LEU A 240 -27.62 3.89 5.35
N THR A 241 -27.25 3.03 6.31
CA THR A 241 -28.21 2.21 7.05
C THR A 241 -29.09 3.06 7.97
N SER A 242 -28.50 4.00 8.68
CA SER A 242 -29.18 4.86 9.65
C SER A 242 -30.23 5.75 9.00
N ASN A 243 -30.01 6.21 7.78
CA ASN A 243 -30.96 7.08 7.06
C ASN A 243 -32.22 6.34 6.58
N VAL A 244 -32.21 5.00 6.49
CA VAL A 244 -33.35 4.23 5.97
C VAL A 244 -34.57 4.25 6.92
N PRO A 245 -34.44 4.03 8.26
CA PRO A 245 -35.54 4.09 9.20
C PRO A 245 -36.15 5.51 9.36
N GLU A 246 -35.48 6.55 8.89
CA GLU A 246 -36.01 7.91 8.83
C GLU A 246 -36.74 8.18 7.52
N ALA A 247 -36.20 7.68 6.41
CA ALA A 247 -36.76 7.89 5.08
C ALA A 247 -38.01 7.06 4.82
N ILE A 248 -38.02 5.77 5.17
CA ILE A 248 -39.15 4.87 4.86
C ILE A 248 -40.46 5.34 5.49
N PRO A 249 -40.54 5.72 6.79
CA PRO A 249 -41.74 6.21 7.37
C PRO A 249 -42.23 7.52 6.75
N SER A 250 -41.34 8.41 6.34
CA SER A 250 -41.67 9.64 5.64
C SER A 250 -42.27 9.38 4.28
N VAL A 251 -41.74 8.38 3.55
CA VAL A 251 -42.29 7.90 2.27
C VAL A 251 -43.68 7.28 2.49
N LEU A 252 -43.88 6.48 3.53
CA LEU A 252 -45.18 5.88 3.87
C LEU A 252 -46.22 6.96 4.20
N PHE A 253 -45.88 8.01 4.94
CA PHE A 253 -46.72 9.18 5.19
C PHE A 253 -47.18 9.80 3.88
N LEU A 254 -46.24 10.04 2.94
CA LEU A 254 -46.56 10.66 1.65
C LEU A 254 -47.53 9.79 0.82
N PHE A 255 -47.20 8.48 0.67
CA PHE A 255 -48.02 7.57 -0.14
C PHE A 255 -49.38 7.22 0.49
N SER A 256 -49.51 7.30 1.80
CA SER A 256 -50.78 7.14 2.50
C SER A 256 -51.65 8.41 2.47
N ALA A 257 -51.20 9.48 1.82
CA ALA A 257 -51.88 10.79 1.83
C ALA A 257 -52.16 11.30 3.26
N GLY A 258 -51.26 11.02 4.21
CA GLY A 258 -51.35 11.43 5.60
C GLY A 258 -52.20 10.50 6.49
N LEU A 259 -52.73 9.40 5.98
CA LEU A 259 -53.40 8.40 6.82
C LEU A 259 -52.49 7.75 7.85
N ILE A 260 -51.21 7.59 7.54
CA ILE A 260 -50.17 7.20 8.48
C ILE A 260 -49.43 8.50 8.89
N PRO A 261 -49.57 8.99 10.12
CA PRO A 261 -48.88 10.18 10.57
C PRO A 261 -47.35 10.00 10.55
N LEU A 262 -46.60 11.11 10.43
CA LEU A 262 -45.15 11.09 10.54
C LEU A 262 -44.72 10.52 11.92
N PRO A 263 -43.96 9.43 11.96
CA PRO A 263 -43.61 8.77 13.22
C PRO A 263 -42.43 9.47 13.95
N MET A 264 -41.86 10.52 13.38
CA MET A 264 -40.79 11.33 13.94
C MET A 264 -41.01 12.81 13.65
N THR A 265 -40.63 13.65 14.60
CA THR A 265 -40.58 15.10 14.40
C THR A 265 -39.23 15.49 13.73
N VAL A 266 -39.20 16.65 13.09
CA VAL A 266 -37.96 17.19 12.49
C VAL A 266 -36.83 17.29 13.52
N MET A 267 -37.14 17.69 14.75
CA MET A 267 -36.14 17.77 15.82
C MET A 267 -35.58 16.41 16.20
N GLN A 268 -36.40 15.35 16.19
CA GLN A 268 -35.94 13.98 16.43
C GLN A 268 -35.03 13.47 15.30
N ILE A 269 -35.35 13.77 14.04
CA ILE A 269 -34.49 13.45 12.88
C ILE A 269 -33.14 14.15 13.03
N LEU A 270 -33.13 15.46 13.32
CA LEU A 270 -31.89 16.20 13.54
C LEU A 270 -31.11 15.69 14.76
N THR A 271 -31.79 15.20 15.79
CA THR A 271 -31.13 14.58 16.95
C THR A 271 -30.44 13.28 16.55
N VAL A 272 -31.04 12.48 15.68
CA VAL A 272 -30.41 11.26 15.14
C VAL A 272 -29.20 11.63 14.29
N ASP A 273 -29.37 12.46 13.26
CA ASP A 273 -28.31 12.78 12.30
C ASP A 273 -27.10 13.47 12.94
N LEU A 274 -27.33 14.46 13.80
CA LEU A 274 -26.27 15.28 14.40
C LEU A 274 -25.83 14.76 15.77
N GLY A 275 -26.71 14.10 16.50
CA GLY A 275 -26.45 13.63 17.85
C GLY A 275 -25.95 12.19 17.88
N THR A 276 -26.77 11.24 17.44
CA THR A 276 -26.48 9.82 17.67
C THR A 276 -25.57 9.21 16.60
N ASP A 277 -25.69 9.60 15.32
CA ASP A 277 -24.94 8.96 14.22
C ASP A 277 -23.47 9.35 14.15
N MET A 278 -23.13 10.59 14.46
CA MET A 278 -21.78 11.12 14.17
C MET A 278 -20.66 10.46 14.97
N LEU A 279 -20.81 10.28 16.27
CA LEU A 279 -19.72 9.76 17.11
C LEU A 279 -19.38 8.30 16.83
N PRO A 280 -20.36 7.36 16.72
CA PRO A 280 -20.07 5.99 16.32
C PRO A 280 -19.50 5.88 14.90
N ALA A 281 -19.98 6.72 13.97
CA ALA A 281 -19.46 6.79 12.62
C ALA A 281 -17.97 7.17 12.59
N LEU A 282 -17.58 8.19 13.32
CA LEU A 282 -16.17 8.59 13.51
C LEU A 282 -15.36 7.47 14.18
N GLY A 283 -15.96 6.76 15.15
CA GLY A 283 -15.35 5.59 15.77
C GLY A 283 -15.04 4.48 14.78
N LEU A 284 -15.92 4.24 13.79
CA LEU A 284 -15.67 3.28 12.70
C LEU A 284 -14.55 3.75 11.77
N GLY A 285 -14.42 5.06 11.55
CA GLY A 285 -13.32 5.66 10.78
C GLY A 285 -11.94 5.43 11.41
N ALA A 286 -11.87 5.35 12.73
CA ALA A 286 -10.65 5.14 13.52
C ALA A 286 -10.45 3.67 13.95
N GLU A 287 -11.12 2.72 13.32
CA GLU A 287 -10.99 1.29 13.64
C GLU A 287 -9.61 0.76 13.22
N ALA A 288 -8.98 -0.04 14.07
CA ALA A 288 -7.70 -0.70 13.75
C ALA A 288 -7.83 -1.62 12.53
N ALA A 289 -6.71 -1.80 11.81
CA ALA A 289 -6.65 -2.70 10.67
C ALA A 289 -7.18 -4.10 11.01
N ASP A 290 -7.95 -4.70 10.09
CA ASP A 290 -8.38 -6.08 10.27
C ASP A 290 -7.17 -7.01 10.13
N PRO A 291 -6.99 -8.04 11.01
CA PRO A 291 -5.79 -8.90 11.02
C PRO A 291 -5.48 -9.56 9.67
N ASP A 292 -6.51 -9.80 8.86
CA ASP A 292 -6.38 -10.47 7.55
C ASP A 292 -6.20 -9.48 6.39
N ILE A 293 -6.04 -8.19 6.64
CA ILE A 293 -6.04 -7.16 5.58
C ILE A 293 -4.89 -7.32 4.59
N MET A 294 -3.74 -7.80 5.07
CA MET A 294 -2.57 -8.10 4.26
C MET A 294 -2.59 -9.52 3.65
N ASN A 295 -3.60 -10.34 3.93
CA ASN A 295 -3.81 -11.63 3.29
C ASN A 295 -4.78 -11.53 2.09
N GLN A 296 -5.31 -10.35 1.82
CA GLN A 296 -6.25 -10.11 0.72
C GLN A 296 -5.50 -9.60 -0.53
N PRO A 297 -5.96 -9.98 -1.74
CA PRO A 297 -5.40 -9.43 -2.96
C PRO A 297 -5.68 -7.92 -3.07
N PRO A 298 -4.90 -7.19 -3.88
CA PRO A 298 -5.19 -5.80 -4.20
C PRO A 298 -6.60 -5.64 -4.78
N ARG A 299 -7.22 -4.53 -4.43
CA ARG A 299 -8.52 -4.14 -4.95
C ARG A 299 -8.45 -3.89 -6.46
N LYS A 300 -9.49 -4.28 -7.19
CA LYS A 300 -9.60 -3.93 -8.62
C LYS A 300 -9.77 -2.42 -8.79
N ARG A 301 -9.15 -1.84 -9.81
CA ARG A 301 -9.24 -0.40 -10.11
C ARG A 301 -10.69 0.06 -10.38
N SER A 302 -11.53 -0.85 -10.87
CA SER A 302 -12.98 -0.62 -11.11
C SER A 302 -13.85 -0.79 -9.86
N GLU A 303 -13.29 -1.14 -8.70
CA GLU A 303 -14.08 -1.31 -7.48
C GLU A 303 -14.30 0.05 -6.80
N HIS A 304 -15.56 0.48 -6.78
CA HIS A 304 -15.99 1.70 -6.10
C HIS A 304 -16.25 1.46 -4.61
N LEU A 305 -16.14 2.52 -3.81
CA LEU A 305 -16.48 2.51 -2.38
C LEU A 305 -17.92 2.05 -2.15
N LEU A 306 -18.85 2.65 -2.87
CA LEU A 306 -20.28 2.29 -2.88
C LEU A 306 -20.51 1.24 -3.97
N ASN A 307 -20.25 -0.02 -3.66
CA ASN A 307 -20.54 -1.13 -4.55
C ASN A 307 -21.91 -1.75 -4.22
N LYS A 308 -22.42 -2.62 -5.13
CA LYS A 308 -23.71 -3.31 -4.95
C LYS A 308 -23.82 -4.02 -3.60
N GLY A 309 -22.74 -4.58 -3.08
CA GLY A 309 -22.74 -5.26 -1.77
C GLY A 309 -22.99 -4.32 -0.60
N VAL A 310 -22.38 -3.13 -0.61
CA VAL A 310 -22.62 -2.09 0.39
C VAL A 310 -24.05 -1.60 0.31
N MET A 311 -24.56 -1.32 -0.91
CA MET A 311 -25.93 -0.84 -1.12
C MET A 311 -26.97 -1.86 -0.65
N ILE A 312 -26.81 -3.14 -0.99
CA ILE A 312 -27.73 -4.19 -0.56
C ILE A 312 -27.71 -4.34 0.96
N LYS A 313 -26.52 -4.35 1.58
CA LYS A 313 -26.40 -4.43 3.04
C LYS A 313 -27.10 -3.25 3.72
N ALA A 314 -26.79 -2.04 3.29
CA ALA A 314 -27.29 -0.83 3.92
C ALA A 314 -28.81 -0.66 3.76
N PHE A 315 -29.32 -0.81 2.53
CA PHE A 315 -30.74 -0.50 2.24
C PHE A 315 -31.65 -1.72 2.41
N CYS A 316 -31.26 -2.88 1.86
CA CYS A 316 -32.16 -4.03 1.82
C CYS A 316 -32.06 -4.94 3.04
N TRP A 317 -30.97 -4.87 3.81
CA TRP A 317 -30.81 -5.73 4.97
C TRP A 317 -30.88 -4.93 6.28
N TYR A 318 -29.86 -4.19 6.63
CA TYR A 318 -29.82 -3.49 7.91
C TYR A 318 -30.85 -2.35 7.98
N GLY A 319 -30.93 -1.52 6.95
CA GLY A 319 -31.84 -0.38 6.92
C GLY A 319 -33.31 -0.80 6.92
N LEU A 320 -33.66 -1.80 6.10
CA LEU A 320 -35.03 -2.32 6.09
C LEU A 320 -35.41 -2.93 7.44
N LEU A 321 -34.50 -3.71 8.07
CA LEU A 321 -34.76 -4.28 9.39
C LEU A 321 -34.94 -3.19 10.45
N SER A 322 -34.08 -2.19 10.47
CA SER A 322 -34.20 -1.04 11.38
C SER A 322 -35.52 -0.28 11.17
N SER A 323 -35.93 -0.10 9.89
CA SER A 323 -37.23 0.55 9.57
C SER A 323 -38.43 -0.28 10.02
N LEU A 324 -38.38 -1.59 9.89
CA LEU A 324 -39.45 -2.46 10.38
C LEU A 324 -39.56 -2.43 11.90
N ILE A 325 -38.43 -2.41 12.61
CA ILE A 325 -38.42 -2.34 14.08
C ILE A 325 -38.95 -0.97 14.55
N SER A 326 -38.48 0.12 13.98
CA SER A 326 -38.87 1.48 14.37
C SER A 326 -40.34 1.77 14.00
N SER A 327 -40.78 1.39 12.80
CA SER A 327 -42.20 1.48 12.41
C SER A 327 -43.08 0.60 13.28
N GLY A 328 -42.61 -0.63 13.56
CA GLY A 328 -43.31 -1.57 14.48
C GLY A 328 -43.51 -0.96 15.87
N ALA A 329 -42.53 -0.23 16.39
CA ALA A 329 -42.61 0.46 17.67
C ALA A 329 -43.71 1.57 17.64
N TYR A 330 -43.86 2.31 16.54
CA TYR A 330 -44.94 3.28 16.34
C TYR A 330 -46.30 2.63 16.40
N PHE A 331 -46.52 1.58 15.58
CA PHE A 331 -47.79 0.86 15.52
C PHE A 331 -48.11 0.13 16.84
N PHE A 332 -47.13 -0.38 17.54
CA PHE A 332 -47.32 -1.04 18.82
C PHE A 332 -47.87 -0.11 19.89
N VAL A 333 -47.33 1.11 20.02
CA VAL A 333 -47.86 2.12 20.95
C VAL A 333 -49.31 2.51 20.58
N ASN A 334 -49.61 2.70 19.30
CA ASN A 334 -50.93 3.02 18.84
C ASN A 334 -51.92 1.87 19.08
N TRP A 335 -51.47 0.61 18.89
CA TRP A 335 -52.28 -0.59 19.17
C TRP A 335 -52.68 -0.68 20.64
N GLN A 336 -51.74 -0.43 21.57
CA GLN A 336 -52.02 -0.38 23.00
C GLN A 336 -53.05 0.71 23.38
N ASN A 337 -53.19 1.76 22.56
CA ASN A 337 -54.08 2.88 22.78
C ASN A 337 -55.37 2.84 21.94
N GLY A 338 -55.67 1.67 21.33
CA GLY A 338 -56.95 1.36 20.70
C GLY A 338 -57.01 1.38 19.18
N TRP A 339 -55.83 1.48 18.49
CA TRP A 339 -55.79 1.23 17.04
C TRP A 339 -56.05 -0.27 16.73
N PRO A 340 -56.79 -0.68 15.71
CA PRO A 340 -57.34 0.15 14.64
C PRO A 340 -58.72 0.77 14.91
N ALA A 341 -59.41 0.46 15.98
CA ALA A 341 -60.74 1.00 16.28
C ALA A 341 -60.70 2.54 16.45
N LYS A 342 -59.65 3.07 17.02
CA LYS A 342 -59.25 4.49 16.97
C LYS A 342 -58.22 4.69 15.88
N GLY A 343 -58.29 5.80 15.15
CA GLY A 343 -57.25 6.15 14.15
C GLY A 343 -55.88 6.24 14.76
N LEU A 344 -54.82 6.24 13.93
CA LEU A 344 -53.47 6.48 14.38
C LEU A 344 -53.35 7.89 14.96
N ALA A 345 -52.68 8.00 16.11
CA ALA A 345 -52.47 9.27 16.78
C ALA A 345 -51.55 10.19 15.97
N ALA A 346 -52.04 11.39 15.60
CA ALA A 346 -51.25 12.43 14.90
C ALA A 346 -50.84 13.58 15.82
N SER A 347 -51.31 13.60 17.06
CA SER A 347 -51.00 14.62 18.07
C SER A 347 -51.30 14.13 19.48
N GLY A 348 -50.92 14.89 20.49
CA GLY A 348 -51.20 14.59 21.90
C GLY A 348 -50.25 13.58 22.54
N SER A 349 -50.61 13.11 23.74
CA SER A 349 -49.72 12.28 24.57
C SER A 349 -49.42 10.90 23.95
N VAL A 350 -50.36 10.29 23.23
CA VAL A 350 -50.16 9.01 22.54
C VAL A 350 -49.15 9.16 21.40
N TYR A 351 -49.29 10.24 20.62
CA TYR A 351 -48.37 10.57 19.54
C TYR A 351 -46.95 10.80 20.07
N MET A 352 -46.82 11.61 21.16
CA MET A 352 -45.50 11.86 21.78
C MET A 352 -44.85 10.56 22.25
N ARG A 353 -45.57 9.65 22.90
CA ARG A 353 -45.06 8.35 23.32
C ARG A 353 -44.65 7.48 22.12
N ALA A 354 -45.46 7.48 21.08
CA ALA A 354 -45.20 6.71 19.84
C ALA A 354 -43.93 7.20 19.14
N THR A 355 -43.77 8.52 18.97
CA THR A 355 -42.56 9.09 18.34
C THR A 355 -41.29 8.93 19.21
N THR A 356 -41.39 9.03 20.54
CA THR A 356 -40.28 8.75 21.47
C THR A 356 -39.87 7.26 21.38
N MET A 357 -40.84 6.35 21.28
CA MET A 357 -40.55 4.92 21.14
C MET A 357 -39.85 4.59 19.81
N VAL A 358 -40.24 5.30 18.73
CA VAL A 358 -39.53 5.21 17.42
C VAL A 358 -38.10 5.70 17.56
N LEU A 359 -37.87 6.87 18.17
CA LEU A 359 -36.55 7.40 18.40
C LEU A 359 -35.66 6.39 19.18
N GLY A 360 -36.19 5.87 20.29
CA GLY A 360 -35.48 4.84 21.08
C GLY A 360 -35.19 3.58 20.25
N ALA A 361 -36.14 3.11 19.45
CA ALA A 361 -35.93 1.96 18.57
C ALA A 361 -34.83 2.20 17.52
N ILE A 362 -34.77 3.40 16.94
CA ILE A 362 -33.71 3.80 16.01
C ILE A 362 -32.35 3.79 16.71
N VAL A 363 -32.21 4.44 17.87
CA VAL A 363 -30.96 4.47 18.64
C VAL A 363 -30.48 3.06 18.98
N PHE A 364 -31.34 2.17 19.48
CA PHE A 364 -30.94 0.79 19.78
C PHE A 364 -30.54 0.00 18.51
N THR A 365 -31.20 0.24 17.38
CA THR A 365 -30.79 -0.41 16.11
C THR A 365 -29.49 0.17 15.57
N GLN A 366 -29.20 1.46 15.80
CA GLN A 366 -27.91 2.08 15.47
C GLN A 366 -26.76 1.47 16.28
N ILE A 367 -26.94 1.28 17.60
CA ILE A 367 -25.97 0.61 18.46
C ILE A 367 -25.68 -0.81 17.95
N ALA A 368 -26.70 -1.58 17.64
CA ALA A 368 -26.54 -2.92 17.05
C ALA A 368 -25.81 -2.87 15.70
N ASN A 369 -26.15 -1.90 14.87
CA ASN A 369 -25.61 -1.72 13.53
C ASN A 369 -24.14 -1.28 13.55
N VAL A 370 -23.73 -0.34 14.40
CA VAL A 370 -22.33 0.06 14.52
C VAL A 370 -21.45 -1.13 14.92
N LEU A 371 -21.91 -1.96 15.85
CA LEU A 371 -21.20 -3.18 16.25
C LEU A 371 -21.08 -4.18 15.10
N ASN A 372 -22.14 -4.36 14.30
CA ASN A 372 -22.14 -5.24 13.12
C ASN A 372 -21.24 -4.70 11.99
N CYS A 373 -21.14 -3.37 11.83
CA CYS A 373 -20.31 -2.75 10.81
C CYS A 373 -18.80 -2.82 11.11
N ARG A 374 -18.39 -3.09 12.35
CA ARG A 374 -16.97 -3.19 12.75
C ARG A 374 -16.22 -4.28 12.00
N THR A 375 -16.89 -5.36 11.60
CA THR A 375 -16.27 -6.50 10.95
C THR A 375 -17.05 -6.92 9.70
N ASN A 376 -16.33 -7.36 8.66
CA ASN A 376 -16.99 -7.83 7.43
C ASN A 376 -17.03 -9.36 7.32
N LYS A 377 -15.98 -10.06 7.79
CA LYS A 377 -15.80 -11.51 7.61
C LYS A 377 -15.54 -12.25 8.92
N THR A 378 -15.09 -11.56 9.93
CA THR A 378 -14.72 -12.13 11.24
C THR A 378 -15.80 -11.79 12.28
N SER A 379 -15.96 -12.65 13.29
CA SER A 379 -16.85 -12.33 14.42
C SER A 379 -16.27 -11.15 15.21
N ILE A 380 -17.17 -10.26 15.68
CA ILE A 380 -16.79 -9.14 16.54
C ILE A 380 -16.13 -9.62 17.86
N PHE A 381 -16.50 -10.80 18.34
CA PHE A 381 -15.89 -11.40 19.53
C PHE A 381 -14.41 -11.78 19.30
N LYS A 382 -14.04 -12.19 18.07
CA LYS A 382 -12.64 -12.45 17.71
C LYS A 382 -11.83 -11.18 17.60
N LYS A 383 -12.43 -10.09 17.11
CA LYS A 383 -11.78 -8.79 17.03
C LYS A 383 -11.64 -8.10 18.39
N GLY A 384 -12.49 -8.47 19.33
CA GLY A 384 -12.59 -7.85 20.66
C GLY A 384 -13.68 -6.78 20.70
N LEU A 385 -14.74 -7.07 21.45
CA LEU A 385 -15.90 -6.18 21.55
C LEU A 385 -15.53 -4.78 22.01
N PHE A 386 -14.61 -4.67 22.96
CA PHE A 386 -14.16 -3.42 23.60
C PHE A 386 -12.86 -2.85 23.02
N SER A 387 -12.35 -3.38 21.91
CA SER A 387 -11.06 -2.96 21.35
C SER A 387 -11.04 -1.51 20.82
N ASN A 388 -12.17 -0.97 20.39
CA ASN A 388 -12.30 0.40 19.92
C ASN A 388 -13.05 1.26 20.95
N LYS A 389 -12.31 2.04 21.73
CA LYS A 389 -12.85 2.93 22.77
C LYS A 389 -13.75 4.03 22.19
N ASN A 390 -13.43 4.54 20.99
CA ASN A 390 -14.18 5.63 20.36
C ASN A 390 -15.62 5.24 20.05
N ILE A 391 -15.85 4.01 19.61
CA ILE A 391 -17.21 3.48 19.41
C ILE A 391 -17.97 3.41 20.72
N TRP A 392 -17.34 2.98 21.80
CA TRP A 392 -17.99 2.91 23.11
C TRP A 392 -18.31 4.28 23.68
N TYR A 393 -17.46 5.29 23.46
CA TYR A 393 -17.79 6.68 23.81
C TYR A 393 -19.01 7.16 23.01
N GLY A 394 -19.10 6.83 21.70
CA GLY A 394 -20.27 7.11 20.89
C GLY A 394 -21.52 6.44 21.43
N ILE A 395 -21.49 5.14 21.72
CA ILE A 395 -22.63 4.37 22.25
C ILE A 395 -23.12 4.95 23.61
N VAL A 396 -22.18 5.28 24.50
CA VAL A 396 -22.55 5.89 25.79
C VAL A 396 -23.21 7.25 25.56
N PHE A 397 -22.68 8.04 24.64
CA PHE A 397 -23.27 9.34 24.31
C PHE A 397 -24.69 9.20 23.72
N GLU A 398 -24.92 8.23 22.80
CA GLU A 398 -26.23 7.91 22.22
C GLU A 398 -27.27 7.55 23.31
N ILE A 399 -26.85 6.76 24.30
CA ILE A 399 -27.74 6.32 25.40
C ILE A 399 -28.06 7.49 26.39
N CYS A 400 -27.12 8.43 26.55
CA CYS A 400 -27.30 9.58 27.44
C CYS A 400 -28.11 10.71 26.81
N LEU A 401 -28.16 10.80 25.47
CA LEU A 401 -28.91 11.80 24.71
C LEU A 401 -30.40 11.46 24.68
#